data_c24111f93dad1c92dae47ec4dcd79c2b
#
_entry.id   c24111f93dad1c92dae47ec4dcd79c2b
#
_cell.length_a   1.000
_cell.length_b   1.000
_cell.length_c   1.000
_cell.angle_alpha   90.00
_cell.angle_beta   90.00
_cell.angle_gamma   90.00
#
_symmetry.space_group_name_H-M   'P 1'
#
loop_
_entity.id
_entity.type
_entity.pdbx_description
1 polymer ?
#
loop_
_entity_poly.entity_id
_entity_poly.type
_entity_poly.pdbx_seq_one_letter_code
_entity_poly.pdbx_strand_id
1 'polypeptide(L)'
;MEVRAPSGASVDSARANLAATFVNAFVNAGFGQDKLLTSSEAADGSTSNVSWIFKNKDHGKMSAAASLGSILLWDVEGGLPQVDAYLYSEEPNIVAGGLLAVGLINTNVRNDCDPAYGLLYESVTKENSAVRIGAIMGLGLAYAGTQKEEVSELLTEVIHDDSAPLEVVAFAALSLGLVFCGTCHEESVSTIVQTLMMRPEKDLDNTFVHFLC
;
A
#
# COMPACT_ATOMS: atom_id res chain seq x y z
N MET A 1 29.15 -34.32 11.54
CA MET A 1 28.99 -33.98 10.11
C MET A 1 28.50 -32.54 10.05
N GLU A 2 29.41 -31.56 10.03
CA GLU A 2 29.06 -30.15 9.98
C GLU A 2 28.56 -29.82 8.56
N VAL A 3 27.32 -29.41 8.45
CA VAL A 3 26.77 -28.86 7.20
C VAL A 3 27.41 -27.50 7.00
N ARG A 4 28.43 -27.44 6.17
CA ARG A 4 29.08 -26.22 5.71
C ARG A 4 28.03 -25.41 4.91
N ALA A 5 27.60 -24.27 5.46
CA ALA A 5 26.80 -23.33 4.70
C ALA A 5 27.52 -22.95 3.40
N PRO A 6 26.84 -22.89 2.26
CA PRO A 6 27.48 -22.49 1.01
C PRO A 6 28.04 -21.08 1.18
N SER A 7 29.33 -20.91 0.91
CA SER A 7 30.01 -19.62 0.77
C SER A 7 29.49 -18.97 -0.53
N GLY A 8 28.30 -18.43 -0.47
CA GLY A 8 27.63 -17.78 -1.57
C GLY A 8 27.68 -16.27 -1.38
N ALA A 9 27.80 -15.59 -2.49
CA ALA A 9 27.68 -14.18 -2.76
C ALA A 9 27.14 -13.33 -1.60
N SER A 10 27.78 -12.19 -1.30
CA SER A 10 27.30 -11.23 -0.31
C SER A 10 25.83 -10.91 -0.67
N VAL A 11 24.92 -11.31 0.19
CA VAL A 11 23.50 -10.97 0.04
C VAL A 11 23.45 -9.45 -0.03
N ASP A 12 22.89 -8.92 -1.11
CA ASP A 12 22.70 -7.48 -1.25
C ASP A 12 21.98 -6.98 -0.01
N SER A 13 22.57 -6.01 0.68
CA SER A 13 22.04 -5.45 1.94
C SER A 13 20.63 -4.88 1.77
N ALA A 14 20.28 -4.38 0.57
CA ALA A 14 18.95 -3.90 0.26
C ALA A 14 17.91 -5.04 0.25
N ARG A 15 18.26 -6.20 -0.33
CA ARG A 15 17.39 -7.40 -0.30
C ARG A 15 17.25 -7.96 1.11
N ALA A 16 18.32 -7.95 1.89
CA ALA A 16 18.28 -8.41 3.27
C ALA A 16 17.37 -7.51 4.14
N ASN A 17 17.47 -6.19 3.99
CA ASN A 17 16.62 -5.23 4.69
C ASN A 17 15.15 -5.39 4.28
N LEU A 18 14.87 -5.54 2.99
CA LEU A 18 13.51 -5.76 2.49
C LEU A 18 12.92 -7.07 3.01
N ALA A 19 13.69 -8.16 2.99
CA ALA A 19 13.25 -9.44 3.54
C ALA A 19 12.97 -9.35 5.05
N ALA A 20 13.83 -8.66 5.81
CA ALA A 20 13.62 -8.43 7.23
C ALA A 20 12.35 -7.59 7.48
N THR A 21 12.08 -6.59 6.64
CA THR A 21 10.87 -5.78 6.71
C THR A 21 9.61 -6.62 6.54
N PHE A 22 9.55 -7.48 5.50
CA PHE A 22 8.40 -8.36 5.26
C PHE A 22 8.21 -9.39 6.37
N VAL A 23 9.28 -10.07 6.78
CA VAL A 23 9.20 -11.04 7.88
C VAL A 23 8.69 -10.38 9.16
N ASN A 24 9.22 -9.20 9.50
CA ASN A 24 8.80 -8.44 10.67
C ASN A 24 7.33 -8.05 10.59
N ALA A 25 6.86 -7.56 9.43
CA ALA A 25 5.46 -7.17 9.21
C ALA A 25 4.51 -8.37 9.38
N PHE A 26 4.81 -9.50 8.75
CA PHE A 26 3.95 -10.70 8.82
C PHE A 26 3.94 -11.34 10.21
N VAL A 27 5.10 -11.41 10.87
CA VAL A 27 5.18 -12.00 12.22
C VAL A 27 4.48 -11.15 13.26
N ASN A 28 4.53 -9.82 13.12
CA ASN A 28 3.96 -8.88 14.09
C ASN A 28 2.63 -8.26 13.63
N ALA A 29 1.99 -8.80 12.59
CA ALA A 29 0.73 -8.27 12.09
C ALA A 29 -0.35 -8.25 13.17
N GLY A 30 -0.92 -7.07 13.45
CA GLY A 30 -1.97 -6.87 14.45
C GLY A 30 -1.49 -6.90 15.91
N PHE A 31 -0.17 -7.02 16.19
CA PHE A 31 0.34 -6.99 17.55
C PHE A 31 0.51 -5.58 18.13
N GLY A 32 0.43 -4.54 17.28
CA GLY A 32 0.56 -3.13 17.69
C GLY A 32 1.98 -2.70 18.05
N GLN A 33 2.93 -3.62 18.09
CA GLN A 33 4.34 -3.35 18.45
C GLN A 33 5.31 -4.35 17.81
N ASP A 34 6.52 -3.89 17.53
CA ASP A 34 7.62 -4.70 17.01
C ASP A 34 8.98 -4.14 17.44
N LYS A 35 10.06 -4.79 17.01
CA LYS A 35 11.44 -4.38 17.36
C LYS A 35 12.10 -3.46 16.34
N LEU A 36 11.53 -3.28 15.15
CA LEU A 36 12.15 -2.53 14.06
C LEU A 36 11.54 -1.14 13.86
N LEU A 37 10.23 -1.00 14.02
CA LEU A 37 9.46 0.19 13.66
C LEU A 37 8.77 0.87 14.84
N THR A 38 8.28 0.12 15.82
CA THR A 38 7.51 0.69 16.94
C THR A 38 8.30 0.77 18.25
N SER A 39 9.45 0.08 18.37
CA SER A 39 10.26 0.15 19.58
C SER A 39 10.90 1.52 19.74
N SER A 40 10.71 2.16 20.89
CA SER A 40 11.25 3.48 21.24
C SER A 40 12.74 3.49 21.59
N GLU A 41 13.37 2.32 21.73
CA GLU A 41 14.76 2.19 22.17
C GLU A 41 15.66 1.73 21.01
N ALA A 42 16.21 2.70 20.28
CA ALA A 42 17.48 2.46 19.62
C ALA A 42 18.59 2.70 20.66
N ALA A 43 19.57 1.80 20.71
CA ALA A 43 20.71 1.88 21.64
C ALA A 43 21.58 3.16 21.48
N ASP A 44 21.27 4.02 20.51
CA ASP A 44 21.99 5.26 20.18
C ASP A 44 21.13 6.53 20.36
N GLY A 45 19.94 6.45 20.95
CA GLY A 45 19.06 7.59 21.20
C GLY A 45 18.33 8.16 19.99
N SER A 46 18.41 7.50 18.81
CA SER A 46 17.56 7.83 17.64
C SER A 46 16.24 7.08 17.73
N THR A 47 15.15 7.67 17.22
CA THR A 47 13.87 6.97 17.11
C THR A 47 13.99 5.82 16.13
N SER A 48 13.77 4.58 16.58
CA SER A 48 14.08 3.35 15.84
C SER A 48 13.31 3.21 14.51
N ASN A 49 12.07 3.67 14.45
CA ASN A 49 11.19 3.61 13.28
C ASN A 49 11.75 4.43 12.11
N VAL A 50 12.15 5.68 12.34
CA VAL A 50 12.76 6.55 11.33
C VAL A 50 14.06 5.93 10.83
N SER A 51 14.90 5.43 11.74
CA SER A 51 16.18 4.80 11.37
C SER A 51 16.00 3.58 10.45
N TRP A 52 14.99 2.71 10.67
CA TRP A 52 14.78 1.53 9.84
C TRP A 52 14.31 1.87 8.42
N ILE A 53 13.38 2.81 8.28
CA ILE A 53 12.89 3.25 6.96
C ILE A 53 14.06 3.78 6.12
N PHE A 54 14.94 4.60 6.69
CA PHE A 54 16.10 5.16 5.98
C PHE A 54 17.25 4.18 5.71
N LYS A 55 17.26 3.00 6.35
CA LYS A 55 18.14 1.89 5.96
C LYS A 55 17.74 1.23 4.64
N ASN A 56 16.50 1.42 4.21
CA ASN A 56 15.99 0.96 2.94
C ASN A 56 16.22 1.99 1.84
N LYS A 57 16.14 1.57 0.56
CA LYS A 57 16.31 2.44 -0.60
C LYS A 57 15.08 2.37 -1.48
N ASP A 58 14.76 3.45 -2.15
CA ASP A 58 13.71 3.55 -3.15
C ASP A 58 12.39 2.89 -2.69
N HIS A 59 11.88 1.92 -3.46
CA HIS A 59 10.67 1.17 -3.12
C HIS A 59 10.74 0.40 -1.80
N GLY A 60 11.94 0.09 -1.30
CA GLY A 60 12.11 -0.49 0.02
C GLY A 60 11.66 0.43 1.15
N LYS A 61 11.79 1.75 0.99
CA LYS A 61 11.26 2.74 1.94
C LYS A 61 9.72 2.70 1.97
N MET A 62 9.07 2.59 0.80
CA MET A 62 7.63 2.43 0.71
C MET A 62 7.17 1.17 1.45
N SER A 63 7.84 0.04 1.20
CA SER A 63 7.52 -1.22 1.88
C SER A 63 7.71 -1.14 3.40
N ALA A 64 8.77 -0.46 3.85
CA ALA A 64 9.04 -0.27 5.28
C ALA A 64 8.00 0.63 5.95
N ALA A 65 7.60 1.73 5.31
CA ALA A 65 6.53 2.60 5.83
C ALA A 65 5.17 1.88 5.83
N ALA A 66 4.83 1.16 4.75
CA ALA A 66 3.60 0.39 4.65
C ALA A 66 3.52 -0.74 5.69
N SER A 67 4.66 -1.37 6.02
CA SER A 67 4.71 -2.47 6.98
C SER A 67 4.28 -2.07 8.40
N LEU A 68 4.40 -0.78 8.75
CA LEU A 68 3.85 -0.25 9.99
C LEU A 68 2.33 -0.41 10.05
N GLY A 69 1.62 -0.21 8.93
CA GLY A 69 0.18 -0.47 8.85
C GLY A 69 -0.21 -1.91 9.12
N SER A 70 0.63 -2.88 8.72
CA SER A 70 0.40 -4.29 9.04
C SER A 70 0.57 -4.58 10.54
N ILE A 71 1.56 -3.97 11.18
CA ILE A 71 1.80 -4.12 12.62
C ILE A 71 0.65 -3.52 13.44
N LEU A 72 0.15 -2.37 12.98
CA LEU A 72 -0.92 -1.59 13.62
C LEU A 72 -2.32 -1.93 13.08
N LEU A 73 -2.51 -3.10 12.45
CA LEU A 73 -3.81 -3.54 11.94
C LEU A 73 -4.89 -3.36 13.01
N TRP A 74 -5.99 -2.71 12.61
CA TRP A 74 -7.20 -2.48 13.40
C TRP A 74 -7.07 -1.50 14.57
N ASP A 75 -5.88 -1.02 14.87
CA ASP A 75 -5.66 0.03 15.88
C ASP A 75 -5.74 1.42 15.24
N VAL A 76 -6.97 1.88 14.94
CA VAL A 76 -7.18 3.16 14.26
C VAL A 76 -6.74 4.33 15.14
N GLU A 77 -7.09 4.32 16.42
CA GLU A 77 -6.82 5.44 17.33
C GLU A 77 -5.32 5.56 17.67
N GLY A 78 -4.64 4.44 17.92
CA GLY A 78 -3.22 4.43 18.26
C GLY A 78 -2.32 4.41 17.02
N GLY A 79 -2.78 3.84 15.92
CA GLY A 79 -1.99 3.60 14.70
C GLY A 79 -1.91 4.83 13.78
N LEU A 80 -3.03 5.51 13.52
CA LEU A 80 -3.02 6.67 12.61
C LEU A 80 -2.05 7.77 13.04
N PRO A 81 -1.94 8.16 14.32
CA PRO A 81 -0.95 9.15 14.74
C PRO A 81 0.51 8.72 14.50
N GLN A 82 0.81 7.42 14.51
CA GLN A 82 2.15 6.91 14.25
C GLN A 82 2.52 6.97 12.76
N VAL A 83 1.53 6.88 11.87
CA VAL A 83 1.71 6.97 10.41
C VAL A 83 1.69 8.41 9.92
N ASP A 84 1.05 9.31 10.65
CA ASP A 84 0.82 10.71 10.24
C ASP A 84 2.11 11.41 9.77
N ALA A 85 3.22 11.24 10.48
CA ALA A 85 4.51 11.84 10.13
C ALA A 85 5.02 11.42 8.73
N TYR A 86 4.62 10.23 8.23
CA TYR A 86 5.05 9.74 6.91
C TYR A 86 4.25 10.37 5.78
N LEU A 87 3.03 10.82 6.03
CA LEU A 87 2.17 11.47 5.04
C LEU A 87 2.72 12.83 4.61
N TYR A 88 3.53 13.47 5.46
CA TYR A 88 4.17 14.78 5.20
C TYR A 88 5.65 14.68 4.84
N SER A 89 6.16 13.48 4.54
CA SER A 89 7.55 13.30 4.13
C SER A 89 7.82 13.96 2.77
N GLU A 90 9.04 14.48 2.60
CA GLU A 90 9.51 14.97 1.30
C GLU A 90 9.78 13.84 0.29
N GLU A 91 9.89 12.59 0.75
CA GLU A 91 10.15 11.43 -0.09
C GLU A 91 8.85 10.74 -0.54
N PRO A 92 8.51 10.76 -1.87
CA PRO A 92 7.26 10.19 -2.36
C PRO A 92 7.04 8.72 -2.00
N ASN A 93 8.10 7.91 -1.94
CA ASN A 93 8.01 6.50 -1.55
C ASN A 93 7.60 6.32 -0.09
N ILE A 94 8.02 7.21 0.82
CA ILE A 94 7.60 7.16 2.22
C ILE A 94 6.13 7.57 2.33
N VAL A 95 5.74 8.64 1.64
CA VAL A 95 4.33 9.08 1.58
C VAL A 95 3.43 7.96 1.03
N ALA A 96 3.82 7.32 -0.08
CA ALA A 96 3.08 6.21 -0.67
C ALA A 96 2.91 5.03 0.31
N GLY A 97 3.98 4.69 1.03
CA GLY A 97 3.93 3.67 2.07
C GLY A 97 3.05 4.06 3.26
N GLY A 98 3.08 5.33 3.68
CA GLY A 98 2.20 5.87 4.72
C GLY A 98 0.72 5.81 4.33
N LEU A 99 0.38 6.19 3.10
CA LEU A 99 -1.00 6.09 2.58
C LEU A 99 -1.49 4.64 2.53
N LEU A 100 -0.63 3.71 2.10
CA LEU A 100 -0.95 2.29 2.14
C LEU A 100 -1.13 1.78 3.58
N ALA A 101 -0.32 2.26 4.53
CA ALA A 101 -0.44 1.92 5.95
C ALA A 101 -1.77 2.42 6.54
N VAL A 102 -2.24 3.62 6.16
CA VAL A 102 -3.58 4.13 6.54
C VAL A 102 -4.67 3.14 6.09
N GLY A 103 -4.59 2.65 4.84
CA GLY A 103 -5.53 1.66 4.33
C GLY A 103 -5.49 0.34 5.10
N LEU A 104 -4.29 -0.16 5.43
CA LEU A 104 -4.11 -1.38 6.20
C LEU A 104 -4.68 -1.27 7.62
N ILE A 105 -4.41 -0.18 8.34
CA ILE A 105 -4.92 0.07 9.70
C ILE A 105 -6.46 0.05 9.72
N ASN A 106 -7.09 0.62 8.69
CA ASN A 106 -8.54 0.73 8.59
C ASN A 106 -9.22 -0.47 7.92
N THR A 107 -8.47 -1.51 7.55
CA THR A 107 -9.02 -2.69 6.87
C THR A 107 -10.12 -3.34 7.70
N ASN A 108 -11.34 -3.40 7.14
CA ASN A 108 -12.52 -3.98 7.78
C ASN A 108 -12.92 -3.32 9.14
N VAL A 109 -12.48 -2.10 9.39
CA VAL A 109 -12.88 -1.31 10.57
C VAL A 109 -13.96 -0.32 10.14
N ARG A 110 -15.11 -0.34 10.81
CA ARG A 110 -16.17 0.66 10.63
C ARG A 110 -15.98 1.80 11.63
N ASN A 111 -15.85 3.01 11.12
CA ASN A 111 -15.70 4.20 11.93
C ASN A 111 -16.59 5.31 11.35
N ASP A 112 -17.45 5.91 12.18
CA ASP A 112 -18.40 6.96 11.76
C ASP A 112 -17.69 8.24 11.27
N CYS A 113 -16.45 8.49 11.73
CA CYS A 113 -15.65 9.63 11.29
C CYS A 113 -14.93 9.38 9.95
N ASP A 114 -14.90 8.12 9.47
CA ASP A 114 -14.31 7.69 8.21
C ASP A 114 -12.92 8.29 7.91
N PRO A 115 -11.93 8.12 8.81
CA PRO A 115 -10.64 8.77 8.68
C PRO A 115 -9.84 8.28 7.45
N ALA A 116 -10.05 7.04 7.01
CA ALA A 116 -9.35 6.50 5.84
C ALA A 116 -9.71 7.27 4.57
N TYR A 117 -10.98 7.53 4.32
CA TYR A 117 -11.41 8.30 3.16
C TYR A 117 -10.83 9.73 3.19
N GLY A 118 -10.96 10.41 4.33
CA GLY A 118 -10.46 11.78 4.49
C GLY A 118 -8.95 11.92 4.25
N LEU A 119 -8.14 10.93 4.69
CA LEU A 119 -6.68 10.96 4.53
C LEU A 119 -6.20 10.53 3.13
N LEU A 120 -6.94 9.68 2.43
CA LEU A 120 -6.51 9.07 1.18
C LEU A 120 -7.04 9.80 -0.06
N TYR A 121 -8.25 10.38 0.02
CA TYR A 121 -8.97 10.95 -1.12
C TYR A 121 -8.13 11.92 -1.96
N GLU A 122 -7.51 12.94 -1.34
CA GLU A 122 -6.75 13.95 -2.06
C GLU A 122 -5.50 13.41 -2.77
N SER A 123 -4.98 12.28 -2.29
CA SER A 123 -3.76 11.70 -2.83
C SER A 123 -3.97 10.85 -4.08
N VAL A 124 -5.21 10.51 -4.41
CA VAL A 124 -5.56 9.74 -5.62
C VAL A 124 -5.28 10.54 -6.91
N THR A 125 -5.32 11.87 -6.86
CA THR A 125 -5.11 12.75 -8.01
C THR A 125 -3.74 13.41 -8.07
N LYS A 126 -2.80 13.06 -7.17
CA LYS A 126 -1.45 13.63 -7.14
C LYS A 126 -0.67 13.27 -8.41
N GLU A 127 0.30 14.11 -8.82
CA GLU A 127 1.11 13.87 -10.00
C GLU A 127 2.01 12.62 -9.90
N ASN A 128 2.49 12.31 -8.70
CA ASN A 128 3.41 11.20 -8.48
C ASN A 128 2.68 9.85 -8.47
N SER A 129 3.00 8.97 -9.42
CA SER A 129 2.35 7.65 -9.56
C SER A 129 2.47 6.79 -8.32
N ALA A 130 3.60 6.79 -7.62
CA ALA A 130 3.76 5.97 -6.41
C ALA A 130 2.81 6.43 -5.29
N VAL A 131 2.64 7.74 -5.11
CA VAL A 131 1.71 8.33 -4.14
C VAL A 131 0.27 8.00 -4.51
N ARG A 132 -0.09 8.14 -5.80
CA ARG A 132 -1.43 7.75 -6.31
C ARG A 132 -1.72 6.29 -6.02
N ILE A 133 -0.79 5.39 -6.36
CA ILE A 133 -0.96 3.95 -6.15
C ILE A 133 -1.09 3.63 -4.65
N GLY A 134 -0.28 4.26 -3.80
CA GLY A 134 -0.38 4.10 -2.34
C GLY A 134 -1.77 4.46 -1.80
N ALA A 135 -2.34 5.59 -2.26
CA ALA A 135 -3.68 6.04 -1.88
C ALA A 135 -4.78 5.11 -2.44
N ILE A 136 -4.70 4.77 -3.72
CA ILE A 136 -5.65 3.90 -4.42
C ILE A 136 -5.72 2.52 -3.76
N MET A 137 -4.57 1.89 -3.53
CA MET A 137 -4.50 0.60 -2.83
C MET A 137 -4.93 0.71 -1.37
N GLY A 138 -4.59 1.83 -0.71
CA GLY A 138 -5.07 2.13 0.65
C GLY A 138 -6.60 2.15 0.71
N LEU A 139 -7.26 2.83 -0.24
CA LEU A 139 -8.73 2.83 -0.36
C LEU A 139 -9.28 1.42 -0.62
N GLY A 140 -8.70 0.69 -1.58
CA GLY A 140 -9.13 -0.68 -1.87
C GLY A 140 -9.07 -1.60 -0.66
N LEU A 141 -8.03 -1.49 0.16
CA LEU A 141 -7.87 -2.29 1.38
C LEU A 141 -8.80 -1.85 2.51
N ALA A 142 -8.90 -0.53 2.76
CA ALA A 142 -9.77 0.00 3.81
C ALA A 142 -11.24 -0.37 3.60
N TYR A 143 -11.68 -0.33 2.34
CA TYR A 143 -13.09 -0.54 1.97
C TYR A 143 -13.36 -1.88 1.28
N ALA A 144 -12.48 -2.86 1.43
CA ALA A 144 -12.67 -4.19 0.85
C ALA A 144 -14.01 -4.82 1.28
N GLY A 145 -14.84 -5.22 0.30
CA GLY A 145 -16.15 -5.84 0.52
C GLY A 145 -17.25 -4.91 1.04
N THR A 146 -17.00 -3.58 1.13
CA THR A 146 -17.98 -2.63 1.70
C THR A 146 -18.99 -2.10 0.69
N GLN A 147 -18.68 -2.15 -0.60
CA GLN A 147 -19.47 -1.56 -1.69
C GLN A 147 -19.69 -0.05 -1.52
N LYS A 148 -18.72 0.68 -0.91
CA LYS A 148 -18.85 2.10 -0.65
C LYS A 148 -18.88 2.89 -1.97
N GLU A 149 -19.99 3.61 -2.20
CA GLU A 149 -20.29 4.29 -3.47
C GLU A 149 -19.25 5.38 -3.78
N GLU A 150 -18.94 6.25 -2.83
CA GLU A 150 -17.99 7.35 -3.03
C GLU A 150 -16.59 6.86 -3.40
N VAL A 151 -16.17 5.72 -2.87
CA VAL A 151 -14.88 5.09 -3.21
C VAL A 151 -14.95 4.46 -4.60
N SER A 152 -16.07 3.83 -4.93
CA SER A 152 -16.30 3.23 -6.24
C SER A 152 -16.27 4.29 -7.36
N GLU A 153 -16.98 5.40 -7.18
CA GLU A 153 -17.01 6.52 -8.11
C GLU A 153 -15.61 7.06 -8.34
N LEU A 154 -14.87 7.35 -7.26
CA LEU A 154 -13.51 7.87 -7.33
C LEU A 154 -12.54 6.92 -8.07
N LEU A 155 -12.62 5.61 -7.80
CA LEU A 155 -11.77 4.63 -8.49
C LEU A 155 -12.15 4.48 -9.96
N THR A 156 -13.45 4.54 -10.28
CA THR A 156 -13.96 4.48 -11.65
C THR A 156 -13.51 5.70 -12.46
N GLU A 157 -13.48 6.89 -11.88
CA GLU A 157 -12.92 8.10 -12.52
C GLU A 157 -11.44 7.89 -12.88
N VAL A 158 -10.65 7.31 -11.98
CA VAL A 158 -9.23 7.02 -12.26
C VAL A 158 -9.07 5.98 -13.38
N ILE A 159 -9.94 4.98 -13.44
CA ILE A 159 -9.92 3.93 -14.48
C ILE A 159 -10.22 4.53 -15.85
N HIS A 160 -11.12 5.51 -15.93
CA HIS A 160 -11.50 6.19 -17.17
C HIS A 160 -10.59 7.38 -17.54
N ASP A 161 -9.61 7.72 -16.72
CA ASP A 161 -8.66 8.79 -17.02
C ASP A 161 -7.66 8.31 -18.09
N ASP A 162 -7.86 8.72 -19.35
CA ASP A 162 -6.97 8.39 -20.47
C ASP A 162 -5.55 8.92 -20.31
N SER A 163 -5.36 9.93 -19.45
CA SER A 163 -4.04 10.51 -19.16
C SER A 163 -3.28 9.75 -18.07
N ALA A 164 -3.96 8.90 -17.31
CA ALA A 164 -3.35 8.14 -16.22
C ALA A 164 -2.42 7.04 -16.74
N PRO A 165 -1.23 6.86 -16.13
CA PRO A 165 -0.36 5.74 -16.44
C PRO A 165 -1.06 4.40 -16.25
N LEU A 166 -0.75 3.42 -17.12
CA LEU A 166 -1.35 2.08 -17.06
C LEU A 166 -1.25 1.42 -15.68
N GLU A 167 -0.12 1.62 -14.99
CA GLU A 167 0.07 1.09 -13.64
C GLU A 167 -0.96 1.64 -12.65
N VAL A 168 -1.26 2.94 -12.71
CA VAL A 168 -2.26 3.60 -11.84
C VAL A 168 -3.66 3.04 -12.12
N VAL A 169 -4.02 2.92 -13.40
CA VAL A 169 -5.30 2.33 -13.83
C VAL A 169 -5.44 0.88 -13.37
N ALA A 170 -4.37 0.08 -13.50
CA ALA A 170 -4.35 -1.30 -13.08
C ALA A 170 -4.59 -1.46 -11.57
N PHE A 171 -3.93 -0.64 -10.75
CA PHE A 171 -4.16 -0.65 -9.30
C PHE A 171 -5.54 -0.09 -8.91
N ALA A 172 -6.09 0.86 -9.67
CA ALA A 172 -7.46 1.33 -9.46
C ALA A 172 -8.48 0.22 -9.76
N ALA A 173 -8.31 -0.54 -10.83
CA ALA A 173 -9.16 -1.68 -11.16
C ALA A 173 -9.07 -2.79 -10.10
N LEU A 174 -7.86 -3.12 -9.62
CA LEU A 174 -7.67 -4.07 -8.53
C LEU A 174 -8.39 -3.60 -7.25
N SER A 175 -8.26 -2.31 -6.91
CA SER A 175 -8.90 -1.72 -5.73
C SER A 175 -10.42 -1.69 -5.86
N LEU A 176 -10.96 -1.42 -7.05
CA LEU A 176 -12.40 -1.52 -7.33
C LEU A 176 -12.89 -2.96 -7.14
N GLY A 177 -12.13 -3.95 -7.61
CA GLY A 177 -12.41 -5.37 -7.37
C GLY A 177 -12.40 -5.74 -5.89
N LEU A 178 -11.51 -5.15 -5.08
CA LEU A 178 -11.50 -5.33 -3.62
C LEU A 178 -12.75 -4.73 -2.96
N VAL A 179 -13.17 -3.52 -3.34
CA VAL A 179 -14.36 -2.85 -2.79
C VAL A 179 -15.63 -3.70 -3.03
N PHE A 180 -15.73 -4.35 -4.18
CA PHE A 180 -16.85 -5.22 -4.55
C PHE A 180 -16.59 -6.71 -4.36
N CYS A 181 -15.57 -7.07 -3.59
CA CYS A 181 -15.20 -8.47 -3.37
C CYS A 181 -16.41 -9.30 -2.88
N GLY A 182 -16.68 -10.41 -3.56
CA GLY A 182 -17.76 -11.34 -3.21
C GLY A 182 -19.17 -10.92 -3.62
N THR A 183 -19.36 -9.81 -4.36
CA THR A 183 -20.67 -9.26 -4.70
C THR A 183 -21.14 -9.60 -6.13
N CYS A 184 -20.22 -10.00 -7.02
CA CYS A 184 -20.47 -10.16 -8.46
C CYS A 184 -21.06 -8.89 -9.10
N HIS A 185 -20.57 -7.69 -8.72
CA HIS A 185 -21.09 -6.41 -9.18
C HIS A 185 -20.84 -6.21 -10.68
N GLU A 186 -21.91 -6.23 -11.47
CA GLU A 186 -21.86 -6.25 -12.94
C GLU A 186 -21.23 -4.98 -13.52
N GLU A 187 -21.53 -3.82 -12.96
CA GLU A 187 -21.01 -2.54 -13.44
C GLU A 187 -19.48 -2.44 -13.28
N SER A 188 -18.94 -2.84 -12.13
CA SER A 188 -17.49 -2.88 -11.90
C SER A 188 -16.78 -3.84 -12.86
N VAL A 189 -17.35 -5.02 -13.09
CA VAL A 189 -16.81 -5.99 -14.05
C VAL A 189 -16.84 -5.40 -15.46
N SER A 190 -17.96 -4.78 -15.85
CA SER A 190 -18.11 -4.17 -17.18
C SER A 190 -17.10 -3.04 -17.38
N THR A 191 -16.90 -2.18 -16.39
CA THR A 191 -15.91 -1.08 -16.41
C THR A 191 -14.50 -1.61 -16.66
N ILE A 192 -14.09 -2.63 -15.92
CA ILE A 192 -12.74 -3.23 -16.06
C ILE A 192 -12.57 -3.89 -17.43
N VAL A 193 -13.55 -4.68 -17.86
CA VAL A 193 -13.51 -5.37 -19.17
C VAL A 193 -13.46 -4.35 -20.31
N GLN A 194 -14.29 -3.31 -20.27
CA GLN A 194 -14.27 -2.26 -21.29
C GLN A 194 -12.92 -1.53 -21.34
N THR A 195 -12.36 -1.21 -20.19
CA THR A 195 -11.04 -0.59 -20.11
C THR A 195 -9.97 -1.49 -20.75
N LEU A 196 -9.98 -2.79 -20.48
CA LEU A 196 -9.07 -3.74 -21.09
C LEU A 196 -9.24 -3.81 -22.62
N MET A 197 -10.49 -3.86 -23.10
CA MET A 197 -10.78 -3.94 -24.53
C MET A 197 -10.40 -2.66 -25.32
N MET A 198 -10.39 -1.51 -24.66
CA MET A 198 -10.04 -0.22 -25.28
C MET A 198 -8.52 0.03 -25.29
N ARG A 199 -7.72 -0.76 -24.56
CA ARG A 199 -6.27 -0.57 -24.52
C ARG A 199 -5.61 -0.94 -25.84
N PRO A 200 -4.61 -0.15 -26.30
CA PRO A 200 -3.86 -0.47 -27.50
C PRO A 200 -3.03 -1.74 -27.30
N GLU A 201 -2.84 -2.50 -28.40
CA GLU A 201 -2.12 -3.79 -28.40
C GLU A 201 -0.75 -3.73 -27.70
N LYS A 202 -0.02 -2.62 -27.86
CA LYS A 202 1.28 -2.40 -27.19
C LYS A 202 1.23 -2.42 -25.66
N ASP A 203 0.08 -2.08 -25.08
CA ASP A 203 -0.10 -2.07 -23.63
C ASP A 203 -0.45 -3.48 -23.11
N LEU A 204 -1.00 -4.36 -23.97
CA LEU A 204 -1.40 -5.73 -23.60
C LEU A 204 -0.19 -6.62 -23.23
N ASP A 205 1.00 -6.29 -23.74
CA ASP A 205 2.26 -6.97 -23.37
C ASP A 205 2.83 -6.49 -22.01
N ASN A 206 2.21 -5.47 -21.41
CA ASN A 206 2.68 -4.92 -20.15
C ASN A 206 2.20 -5.77 -18.97
N THR A 207 3.10 -5.99 -18.01
CA THR A 207 2.82 -6.79 -16.79
C THR A 207 1.62 -6.26 -15.99
N PHE A 208 1.39 -4.94 -16.01
CA PHE A 208 0.26 -4.33 -15.28
C PHE A 208 -1.11 -4.72 -15.85
N VAL A 209 -1.21 -5.14 -17.10
CA VAL A 209 -2.47 -5.63 -17.68
C VAL A 209 -3.01 -6.86 -16.94
N HIS A 210 -2.12 -7.68 -16.37
CA HIS A 210 -2.55 -8.83 -15.58
C HIS A 210 -3.36 -8.47 -14.33
N PHE A 211 -3.27 -7.23 -13.85
CA PHE A 211 -4.11 -6.75 -12.73
C PHE A 211 -5.51 -6.30 -13.18
N LEU A 212 -5.76 -6.19 -14.50
CA LEU A 212 -7.07 -5.93 -15.07
C LEU A 212 -7.88 -7.23 -15.32
N CYS A 213 -7.23 -8.39 -15.24
CA CYS A 213 -7.85 -9.70 -15.41
C CYS A 213 -8.20 -10.35 -14.07
#